data_572170e5e3f5563feaef6919e5d24fad
#
_entry.id   572170e5e3f5563feaef6919e5d24fad
#
_cell.length_a   1.000
_cell.length_b   1.000
_cell.length_c   1.000
_cell.angle_alpha   90.00
_cell.angle_beta   90.00
_cell.angle_gamma   90.00
#
_symmetry.space_group_name_H-M   'P 1'
#
loop_
_entity.id
_entity.type
_entity.pdbx_description
1 polymer ?
#
loop_
_entity_poly.entity_id
_entity_poly.type
_entity_poly.pdbx_seq_one_letter_code
_entity_poly.pdbx_strand_id
1 'polypeptide(L)'
;KNLIFLGSSCIYPRISRMPIKEKYLLTGELEKTNEPYAIAKIAGIKMCESYNFQYKTNFKCLMPCNIYGPNDNYDLETSHFFPALIKKIHNAKKKKKKFIEIWGNGKAKRELTYVDDLADACEFFLSKKTKEVLINIGSGYELKIIDYCKFIMKKMKCSLAIKKNSKMPNGTPRKLLDCKIAKSYGWRHRYTLEKGFNFTYRDFLRRNIK
;
A
#
# COMPACT_ATOMS: atom_id res chain seq x y z
N LYS A 1 25.76 -6.89 -11.45
CA LYS A 1 24.70 -7.69 -10.75
C LYS A 1 23.50 -6.79 -10.52
N ASN A 2 22.27 -7.32 -10.70
CA ASN A 2 21.01 -6.62 -10.47
C ASN A 2 20.27 -7.22 -9.29
N LEU A 3 19.57 -6.38 -8.52
CA LEU A 3 18.72 -6.77 -7.40
C LEU A 3 17.60 -5.74 -7.23
N ILE A 4 16.40 -6.20 -6.95
CA ILE A 4 15.31 -5.36 -6.43
C ILE A 4 15.08 -5.71 -4.97
N PHE A 5 15.26 -4.70 -4.11
CA PHE A 5 14.89 -4.77 -2.70
C PHE A 5 13.51 -4.12 -2.53
N LEU A 6 12.55 -4.89 -2.04
CA LEU A 6 11.23 -4.36 -1.71
C LEU A 6 11.23 -3.76 -0.31
N GLY A 7 11.20 -2.44 -0.26
CA GLY A 7 11.01 -1.69 0.97
C GLY A 7 9.54 -1.47 1.29
N SER A 8 9.23 -0.32 1.86
CA SER A 8 7.85 0.08 2.21
C SER A 8 7.78 1.59 2.41
N SER A 9 6.64 2.20 2.14
CA SER A 9 6.38 3.59 2.52
C SER A 9 6.43 3.87 4.03
N CYS A 10 6.52 2.82 4.87
CA CYS A 10 6.69 2.95 6.32
C CYS A 10 8.05 3.49 6.75
N ILE A 11 9.05 3.49 5.86
CA ILE A 11 10.39 4.06 6.12
C ILE A 11 10.40 5.58 6.24
N TYR A 12 9.36 6.25 5.75
CA TYR A 12 9.28 7.71 5.80
C TYR A 12 8.77 8.20 7.15
N PRO A 13 9.16 9.42 7.54
CA PRO A 13 8.70 10.00 8.80
C PRO A 13 7.19 9.99 8.93
N ARG A 14 6.70 9.77 10.15
CA ARG A 14 5.27 9.78 10.48
C ARG A 14 4.59 11.07 10.02
N ILE A 15 5.28 12.20 10.16
CA ILE A 15 4.85 13.51 9.69
C ILE A 15 5.76 13.91 8.53
N SER A 16 5.27 13.78 7.32
CA SER A 16 5.97 14.17 6.09
C SER A 16 5.15 15.13 5.26
N ARG A 17 5.82 15.98 4.50
CA ARG A 17 5.15 16.77 3.44
C ARG A 17 4.57 15.82 2.38
N MET A 18 3.40 16.19 1.85
CA MET A 18 2.70 15.37 0.85
C MET A 18 2.73 16.04 -0.53
N PRO A 19 2.92 15.27 -1.60
CA PRO A 19 3.25 13.82 -1.60
C PRO A 19 4.66 13.53 -1.08
N ILE A 20 4.87 12.32 -0.53
CA ILE A 20 6.12 11.91 0.09
C ILE A 20 7.17 11.63 -0.99
N LYS A 21 8.30 12.35 -0.92
CA LYS A 21 9.44 12.18 -1.84
C LYS A 21 10.51 11.28 -1.23
N GLU A 22 11.27 10.61 -2.08
CA GLU A 22 12.37 9.71 -1.67
C GLU A 22 13.39 10.41 -0.76
N LYS A 23 13.68 11.67 -0.99
CA LYS A 23 14.60 12.49 -0.18
C LYS A 23 14.12 12.76 1.26
N TYR A 24 12.89 12.34 1.62
CA TYR A 24 12.39 12.47 3.00
C TYR A 24 12.78 11.29 3.89
N LEU A 25 13.50 10.31 3.35
CA LEU A 25 14.08 9.23 4.16
C LEU A 25 14.99 9.81 5.25
N LEU A 26 14.79 9.38 6.51
CA LEU A 26 15.57 9.80 7.68
C LEU A 26 15.52 11.31 8.02
N THR A 27 14.47 12.02 7.62
CA THR A 27 14.31 13.45 7.94
C THR A 27 13.41 13.72 9.15
N GLY A 28 13.00 12.70 9.89
CA GLY A 28 12.15 12.83 11.08
C GLY A 28 11.81 11.49 11.69
N GLU A 29 11.03 11.51 12.78
CA GLU A 29 10.66 10.33 13.55
C GLU A 29 9.77 9.36 12.76
N LEU A 30 10.01 8.07 12.93
CA LEU A 30 9.20 7.00 12.36
C LEU A 30 7.88 6.82 13.13
N GLU A 31 6.94 6.09 12.52
CA GLU A 31 5.72 5.67 13.22
C GLU A 31 6.07 4.58 14.24
N LYS A 32 5.85 4.88 15.54
CA LYS A 32 6.28 4.02 16.66
C LYS A 32 5.74 2.59 16.58
N THR A 33 4.51 2.42 16.08
CA THR A 33 3.85 1.10 16.02
C THR A 33 4.49 0.12 15.05
N ASN A 34 5.26 0.60 14.08
CA ASN A 34 5.98 -0.22 13.09
C ASN A 34 7.44 0.18 12.91
N GLU A 35 8.00 0.90 13.89
CA GLU A 35 9.39 1.38 13.85
C GLU A 35 10.42 0.26 13.64
N PRO A 36 10.38 -0.89 14.34
CA PRO A 36 11.31 -1.99 14.09
C PRO A 36 11.31 -2.49 12.65
N TYR A 37 10.13 -2.61 12.06
CA TYR A 37 9.99 -2.98 10.65
C TYR A 37 10.58 -1.91 9.73
N ALA A 38 10.29 -0.64 9.98
CA ALA A 38 10.80 0.48 9.19
C ALA A 38 12.34 0.54 9.25
N ILE A 39 12.93 0.38 10.43
CA ILE A 39 14.39 0.34 10.63
C ILE A 39 15.02 -0.81 9.82
N ALA A 40 14.44 -2.01 9.87
CA ALA A 40 14.94 -3.15 9.10
C ALA A 40 14.94 -2.85 7.59
N LYS A 41 13.87 -2.21 7.09
CA LYS A 41 13.79 -1.79 5.68
C LYS A 41 14.80 -0.69 5.33
N ILE A 42 15.01 0.27 6.22
CA ILE A 42 16.04 1.32 6.05
C ILE A 42 17.44 0.71 5.99
N ALA A 43 17.75 -0.24 6.86
CA ALA A 43 19.03 -0.94 6.85
C ALA A 43 19.26 -1.65 5.51
N GLY A 44 18.25 -2.35 4.97
CA GLY A 44 18.35 -2.98 3.65
C GLY A 44 18.59 -1.98 2.51
N ILE A 45 17.95 -0.80 2.57
CA ILE A 45 18.19 0.27 1.59
C ILE A 45 19.64 0.74 1.66
N LYS A 46 20.16 1.03 2.88
CA LYS A 46 21.53 1.49 3.07
C LYS A 46 22.54 0.43 2.64
N MET A 47 22.24 -0.84 2.85
CA MET A 47 23.06 -1.93 2.35
C MET A 47 23.10 -1.95 0.81
N CYS A 48 21.96 -1.79 0.13
CA CYS A 48 21.91 -1.69 -1.34
C CYS A 48 22.72 -0.49 -1.85
N GLU A 49 22.61 0.69 -1.21
CA GLU A 49 23.40 1.87 -1.55
C GLU A 49 24.91 1.61 -1.40
N SER A 50 25.33 0.96 -0.30
CA SER A 50 26.73 0.62 -0.04
C SER A 50 27.29 -0.38 -1.06
N TYR A 51 26.52 -1.41 -1.43
CA TYR A 51 26.91 -2.35 -2.48
C TYR A 51 27.06 -1.68 -3.84
N ASN A 52 26.15 -0.78 -4.19
CA ASN A 52 26.24 -0.02 -5.43
C ASN A 52 27.50 0.85 -5.47
N PHE A 53 27.82 1.49 -4.34
CA PHE A 53 29.03 2.34 -4.23
C PHE A 53 30.30 1.50 -4.35
N GLN A 54 30.42 0.44 -3.53
CA GLN A 54 31.65 -0.36 -3.41
C GLN A 54 31.90 -1.27 -4.60
N TYR A 55 30.83 -1.95 -5.09
CA TYR A 55 30.96 -3.00 -6.10
C TYR A 55 30.41 -2.64 -7.45
N LYS A 56 29.95 -1.38 -7.64
CA LYS A 56 29.35 -0.89 -8.88
C LYS A 56 28.19 -1.78 -9.38
N THR A 57 27.41 -2.31 -8.42
CA THR A 57 26.21 -3.09 -8.71
C THR A 57 25.07 -2.19 -9.18
N ASN A 58 23.95 -2.79 -9.61
CA ASN A 58 22.74 -2.08 -10.05
C ASN A 58 21.56 -2.48 -9.16
N PHE A 59 21.74 -2.36 -7.83
CA PHE A 59 20.68 -2.67 -6.87
C PHE A 59 19.72 -1.49 -6.74
N LYS A 60 18.43 -1.80 -6.68
CA LYS A 60 17.37 -0.79 -6.51
C LYS A 60 16.43 -1.17 -5.39
N CYS A 61 15.92 -0.14 -4.72
CA CYS A 61 14.98 -0.26 -3.64
C CYS A 61 13.65 0.36 -4.07
N LEU A 62 12.63 -0.47 -4.26
CA LEU A 62 11.29 0.00 -4.60
C LEU A 62 10.45 0.18 -3.33
N MET A 63 9.87 1.36 -3.16
CA MET A 63 9.05 1.72 -2.01
C MET A 63 7.57 1.70 -2.40
N PRO A 64 6.88 0.55 -2.26
CA PRO A 64 5.46 0.51 -2.52
C PRO A 64 4.65 1.19 -1.43
N CYS A 65 3.47 1.72 -1.80
CA CYS A 65 2.42 2.07 -0.86
C CYS A 65 1.66 0.81 -0.38
N ASN A 66 0.39 0.91 0.04
CA ASN A 66 -0.37 -0.28 0.41
C ASN A 66 -0.70 -1.11 -0.84
N ILE A 67 -0.25 -2.35 -0.83
CA ILE A 67 -0.51 -3.30 -1.92
C ILE A 67 -1.78 -4.08 -1.62
N TYR A 68 -2.52 -4.43 -2.67
CA TYR A 68 -3.69 -5.29 -2.60
C TYR A 68 -3.81 -6.12 -3.88
N GLY A 69 -4.48 -7.27 -3.81
CA GLY A 69 -4.67 -8.13 -4.99
C GLY A 69 -5.16 -9.53 -4.64
N PRO A 70 -5.18 -10.44 -5.61
CA PRO A 70 -5.38 -11.87 -5.38
C PRO A 70 -4.33 -12.41 -4.40
N ASN A 71 -4.68 -13.48 -3.68
CA ASN A 71 -3.87 -14.12 -2.65
C ASN A 71 -3.57 -13.27 -1.41
N ASP A 72 -4.25 -12.14 -1.22
CA ASP A 72 -4.09 -11.31 -0.04
C ASP A 72 -4.53 -12.03 1.24
N ASN A 73 -4.10 -11.50 2.40
CA ASN A 73 -4.55 -11.96 3.71
C ASN A 73 -5.89 -11.29 4.07
N TYR A 74 -6.92 -12.09 4.31
CA TYR A 74 -8.25 -11.60 4.72
C TYR A 74 -8.57 -11.84 6.19
N ASP A 75 -7.59 -12.23 7.01
CA ASP A 75 -7.79 -12.33 8.45
C ASP A 75 -8.09 -10.95 9.05
N LEU A 76 -9.09 -10.84 9.94
CA LEU A 76 -9.56 -9.53 10.42
C LEU A 76 -8.63 -8.89 11.46
N GLU A 77 -7.72 -9.67 12.06
CA GLU A 77 -6.76 -9.18 13.06
C GLU A 77 -5.42 -8.81 12.43
N THR A 78 -4.97 -9.58 11.44
CA THR A 78 -3.63 -9.46 10.87
C THR A 78 -3.59 -8.86 9.46
N SER A 79 -4.74 -8.73 8.78
CA SER A 79 -4.78 -8.20 7.42
C SER A 79 -4.68 -6.68 7.35
N HIS A 80 -4.20 -6.19 6.20
CA HIS A 80 -4.28 -4.77 5.89
C HIS A 80 -5.72 -4.28 5.75
N PHE A 81 -5.91 -2.95 5.85
CA PHE A 81 -7.24 -2.35 5.93
C PHE A 81 -8.15 -2.69 4.74
N PHE A 82 -7.61 -2.78 3.51
CA PHE A 82 -8.44 -2.96 2.32
C PHE A 82 -9.02 -4.37 2.23
N PRO A 83 -8.23 -5.47 2.35
CA PRO A 83 -8.80 -6.83 2.45
C PRO A 83 -9.70 -7.00 3.68
N ALA A 84 -9.38 -6.38 4.84
CA ALA A 84 -10.27 -6.39 6.00
C ALA A 84 -11.63 -5.76 5.69
N LEU A 85 -11.68 -4.62 4.97
CA LEU A 85 -12.92 -3.99 4.55
C LEU A 85 -13.73 -4.87 3.58
N ILE A 86 -13.07 -5.52 2.62
CA ILE A 86 -13.71 -6.47 1.70
C ILE A 86 -14.40 -7.57 2.49
N LYS A 87 -13.69 -8.23 3.43
CA LYS A 87 -14.26 -9.30 4.26
C LYS A 87 -15.38 -8.80 5.17
N LYS A 88 -15.19 -7.67 5.85
CA LYS A 88 -16.22 -7.08 6.75
C LYS A 88 -17.52 -6.78 5.99
N ILE A 89 -17.43 -6.13 4.83
CA ILE A 89 -18.61 -5.76 4.03
C ILE A 89 -19.27 -7.01 3.43
N HIS A 90 -18.48 -7.96 2.91
CA HIS A 90 -19.02 -9.22 2.39
C HIS A 90 -19.78 -9.99 3.47
N ASN A 91 -19.20 -10.19 4.64
CA ASN A 91 -19.82 -10.90 5.75
C ASN A 91 -21.07 -10.18 6.28
N ALA A 92 -21.05 -8.85 6.36
CA ALA A 92 -22.20 -8.07 6.77
C ALA A 92 -23.35 -8.19 5.76
N LYS A 93 -23.06 -8.15 4.46
CA LYS A 93 -24.05 -8.40 3.39
C LYS A 93 -24.62 -9.81 3.49
N LYS A 94 -23.79 -10.86 3.57
CA LYS A 94 -24.20 -12.26 3.68
C LYS A 94 -25.10 -12.50 4.91
N LYS A 95 -24.75 -11.89 6.05
CA LYS A 95 -25.51 -12.00 7.31
C LYS A 95 -26.65 -10.98 7.43
N LYS A 96 -27.00 -10.24 6.38
CA LYS A 96 -28.05 -9.21 6.35
C LYS A 96 -27.93 -8.18 7.52
N LYS A 97 -26.70 -7.85 7.92
CA LYS A 97 -26.46 -6.83 8.95
C LYS A 97 -26.83 -5.44 8.44
N LYS A 98 -27.19 -4.54 9.38
CA LYS A 98 -27.53 -3.13 9.05
C LYS A 98 -26.30 -2.22 8.98
N PHE A 99 -25.16 -2.63 9.54
CA PHE A 99 -23.94 -1.79 9.60
C PHE A 99 -22.66 -2.63 9.60
N ILE A 100 -21.56 -1.93 9.29
CA ILE A 100 -20.18 -2.38 9.52
C ILE A 100 -19.50 -1.43 10.50
N GLU A 101 -18.46 -1.92 11.16
CA GLU A 101 -17.60 -1.11 12.03
C GLU A 101 -16.23 -0.90 11.39
N ILE A 102 -15.75 0.36 11.40
CA ILE A 102 -14.39 0.73 10.99
C ILE A 102 -13.61 1.30 12.19
N TRP A 103 -12.30 1.11 12.18
CA TRP A 103 -11.43 1.68 13.20
C TRP A 103 -11.27 3.18 13.02
N GLY A 104 -11.19 3.89 14.15
CA GLY A 104 -11.04 5.33 14.18
C GLY A 104 -12.21 6.08 13.52
N ASN A 105 -11.93 7.26 13.00
CA ASN A 105 -12.94 8.16 12.42
C ASN A 105 -13.16 7.99 10.90
N GLY A 106 -12.39 7.14 10.25
CA GLY A 106 -12.45 6.87 8.80
C GLY A 106 -11.94 8.01 7.90
N LYS A 107 -11.35 9.08 8.46
CA LYS A 107 -10.84 10.24 7.71
C LYS A 107 -9.43 10.03 7.17
N ALA A 108 -8.67 9.07 7.69
CA ALA A 108 -7.32 8.77 7.24
C ALA A 108 -7.33 8.42 5.74
N LYS A 109 -6.38 9.00 5.00
CA LYS A 109 -6.24 8.77 3.55
C LYS A 109 -5.17 7.73 3.28
N ARG A 110 -5.44 6.85 2.33
CA ARG A 110 -4.51 5.80 1.90
C ARG A 110 -4.44 5.75 0.39
N GLU A 111 -3.24 5.51 -0.08
CA GLU A 111 -2.96 5.13 -1.46
C GLU A 111 -2.93 3.61 -1.56
N LEU A 112 -3.49 3.06 -2.64
CA LEU A 112 -3.46 1.64 -2.96
C LEU A 112 -2.80 1.41 -4.31
N THR A 113 -1.97 0.38 -4.40
CA THR A 113 -1.39 -0.11 -5.66
C THR A 113 -1.75 -1.57 -5.86
N TYR A 114 -2.20 -1.92 -7.05
CA TYR A 114 -2.52 -3.31 -7.37
C TYR A 114 -1.24 -4.15 -7.49
N VAL A 115 -1.29 -5.39 -7.04
CA VAL A 115 -0.11 -6.25 -6.91
C VAL A 115 0.64 -6.46 -8.22
N ASP A 116 -0.06 -6.59 -9.36
CA ASP A 116 0.58 -6.77 -10.66
C ASP A 116 1.29 -5.49 -11.13
N ASP A 117 0.85 -4.30 -10.72
CA ASP A 117 1.59 -3.06 -10.97
C ASP A 117 2.93 -3.05 -10.20
N LEU A 118 2.97 -3.62 -8.98
CA LEU A 118 4.24 -3.77 -8.26
C LEU A 118 5.13 -4.81 -8.93
N ALA A 119 4.58 -5.94 -9.37
CA ALA A 119 5.33 -6.97 -10.10
C ALA A 119 5.93 -6.41 -11.39
N ASP A 120 5.12 -5.68 -12.18
CA ASP A 120 5.57 -4.96 -13.38
C ASP A 120 6.69 -3.93 -13.06
N ALA A 121 6.58 -3.21 -11.95
CA ALA A 121 7.63 -2.31 -11.51
C ALA A 121 8.94 -3.06 -11.18
N CYS A 122 8.85 -4.22 -10.53
CA CYS A 122 10.03 -5.04 -10.24
C CYS A 122 10.73 -5.49 -11.52
N GLU A 123 9.98 -6.02 -12.48
CA GLU A 123 10.51 -6.43 -13.78
C GLU A 123 11.11 -5.25 -14.53
N PHE A 124 10.37 -4.14 -14.62
CA PHE A 124 10.81 -2.93 -15.33
C PHE A 124 12.11 -2.37 -14.76
N PHE A 125 12.24 -2.29 -13.43
CA PHE A 125 13.41 -1.69 -12.80
C PHE A 125 14.57 -2.67 -12.60
N LEU A 126 14.39 -3.98 -12.72
CA LEU A 126 15.44 -4.97 -12.45
C LEU A 126 16.68 -4.74 -13.36
N SER A 127 16.47 -4.51 -14.64
CA SER A 127 17.53 -4.27 -15.62
C SER A 127 17.77 -2.79 -15.93
N LYS A 128 16.82 -1.93 -15.60
CA LYS A 128 16.89 -0.50 -15.94
C LYS A 128 18.04 0.18 -15.21
N LYS A 129 18.90 0.89 -15.92
CA LYS A 129 19.90 1.76 -15.29
C LYS A 129 19.21 3.04 -14.80
N THR A 130 19.35 3.35 -13.52
CA THR A 130 18.83 4.55 -12.90
C THR A 130 19.93 5.25 -12.11
N LYS A 131 19.83 6.57 -11.93
CA LYS A 131 20.71 7.31 -11.02
C LYS A 131 20.31 7.08 -9.56
N GLU A 132 19.01 6.92 -9.32
CA GLU A 132 18.46 6.74 -7.99
C GLU A 132 18.42 5.26 -7.61
N VAL A 133 18.80 4.98 -6.37
CA VAL A 133 18.68 3.66 -5.75
C VAL A 133 17.28 3.48 -5.17
N LEU A 134 16.73 4.53 -4.56
CA LEU A 134 15.42 4.55 -3.91
C LEU A 134 14.36 5.12 -4.84
N ILE A 135 13.30 4.36 -5.10
CA ILE A 135 12.25 4.73 -6.06
C ILE A 135 10.86 4.42 -5.46
N ASN A 136 10.03 5.43 -5.33
CA ASN A 136 8.65 5.29 -4.89
C ASN A 136 7.76 4.65 -5.98
N ILE A 137 6.97 3.65 -5.58
CA ILE A 137 6.04 2.94 -6.45
C ILE A 137 4.62 3.08 -5.89
N GLY A 138 3.76 3.74 -6.64
CA GLY A 138 2.39 3.99 -6.22
C GLY A 138 1.50 4.38 -7.40
N SER A 139 0.19 4.37 -7.15
CA SER A 139 -0.82 4.80 -8.12
C SER A 139 -0.89 6.32 -8.26
N GLY A 140 -0.43 7.06 -7.23
CA GLY A 140 -0.61 8.51 -7.13
C GLY A 140 -2.05 8.92 -6.78
N TYR A 141 -2.90 7.96 -6.38
CA TYR A 141 -4.31 8.19 -6.07
C TYR A 141 -4.65 7.72 -4.66
N GLU A 142 -5.27 8.58 -3.88
CA GLU A 142 -5.64 8.30 -2.49
C GLU A 142 -7.13 8.55 -2.22
N LEU A 143 -7.73 7.73 -1.37
CA LEU A 143 -9.06 7.92 -0.84
C LEU A 143 -9.06 7.88 0.69
N LYS A 144 -10.09 8.45 1.32
CA LYS A 144 -10.36 8.23 2.74
C LYS A 144 -10.82 6.79 2.97
N ILE A 145 -10.55 6.24 4.14
CA ILE A 145 -11.02 4.89 4.51
C ILE A 145 -12.54 4.77 4.34
N ILE A 146 -13.30 5.81 4.73
CA ILE A 146 -14.76 5.83 4.56
C ILE A 146 -15.17 5.77 3.08
N ASP A 147 -14.40 6.39 2.17
CA ASP A 147 -14.72 6.40 0.75
C ASP A 147 -14.37 5.05 0.10
N TYR A 148 -13.34 4.34 0.59
CA TYR A 148 -13.11 2.93 0.24
C TYR A 148 -14.27 2.05 0.67
N CYS A 149 -14.84 2.23 1.87
CA CYS A 149 -16.03 1.49 2.30
C CYS A 149 -17.20 1.71 1.34
N LYS A 150 -17.49 2.98 0.99
CA LYS A 150 -18.57 3.32 0.05
C LYS A 150 -18.33 2.72 -1.35
N PHE A 151 -17.09 2.79 -1.83
CA PHE A 151 -16.69 2.17 -3.10
C PHE A 151 -16.95 0.65 -3.09
N ILE A 152 -16.48 -0.06 -2.06
CA ILE A 152 -16.67 -1.51 -1.93
C ILE A 152 -18.16 -1.86 -1.85
N MET A 153 -18.93 -1.14 -1.03
CA MET A 153 -20.37 -1.36 -0.91
C MET A 153 -21.10 -1.18 -2.26
N LYS A 154 -20.75 -0.12 -3.00
CA LYS A 154 -21.29 0.11 -4.36
C LYS A 154 -20.97 -1.06 -5.29
N LYS A 155 -19.71 -1.54 -5.30
CA LYS A 155 -19.28 -2.67 -6.14
C LYS A 155 -19.92 -4.00 -5.72
N MET A 156 -20.13 -4.20 -4.44
CA MET A 156 -20.85 -5.38 -3.92
C MET A 156 -22.39 -5.25 -3.98
N LYS A 157 -22.94 -4.14 -4.50
CA LYS A 157 -24.39 -3.87 -4.58
C LYS A 157 -25.06 -4.03 -3.21
N CYS A 158 -24.55 -3.34 -2.18
CA CYS A 158 -25.17 -3.30 -0.84
C CYS A 158 -25.05 -1.90 -0.25
N SER A 159 -25.93 -1.62 0.71
CA SER A 159 -25.93 -0.38 1.48
C SER A 159 -25.93 -0.73 2.96
N LEU A 160 -24.90 -0.29 3.68
CA LEU A 160 -24.69 -0.54 5.10
C LEU A 160 -24.32 0.76 5.80
N ALA A 161 -24.84 0.98 7.00
CA ALA A 161 -24.37 2.07 7.84
C ALA A 161 -22.92 1.84 8.25
N ILE A 162 -22.13 2.92 8.35
CA ILE A 162 -20.73 2.84 8.81
C ILE A 162 -20.66 3.37 10.25
N LYS A 163 -20.41 2.47 11.20
CA LYS A 163 -20.10 2.82 12.58
C LYS A 163 -18.61 3.03 12.78
N LYS A 164 -18.23 4.11 13.45
CA LYS A 164 -16.85 4.47 13.75
C LYS A 164 -16.49 4.01 15.15
N ASN A 165 -15.39 3.29 15.30
CA ASN A 165 -14.89 2.87 16.60
C ASN A 165 -13.73 3.78 17.02
N SER A 166 -14.05 4.80 17.84
CA SER A 166 -13.08 5.77 18.34
C SER A 166 -12.09 5.21 19.36
N LYS A 167 -12.36 4.02 19.92
CA LYS A 167 -11.43 3.31 20.82
C LYS A 167 -10.23 2.74 20.07
N MET A 168 -10.38 2.53 18.76
CA MET A 168 -9.32 2.03 17.90
C MET A 168 -8.53 3.18 17.25
N PRO A 169 -7.22 3.00 17.01
CA PRO A 169 -6.36 4.06 16.48
C PRO A 169 -6.77 4.50 15.06
N ASN A 170 -6.58 5.80 14.78
CA ASN A 170 -6.77 6.34 13.42
C ASN A 170 -5.63 5.98 12.46
N GLY A 171 -4.47 5.60 12.98
CA GLY A 171 -3.23 5.46 12.21
C GLY A 171 -2.70 6.78 11.64
N THR A 172 -1.69 6.72 10.81
CA THR A 172 -1.12 7.91 10.12
C THR A 172 -2.20 8.62 9.31
N PRO A 173 -2.37 9.96 9.46
CA PRO A 173 -3.47 10.69 8.81
C PRO A 173 -3.48 10.59 7.29
N ARG A 174 -2.30 10.61 6.66
CA ARG A 174 -2.17 10.58 5.20
C ARG A 174 -0.89 9.88 4.77
N LYS A 175 -0.95 9.09 3.70
CA LYS A 175 0.21 8.50 3.02
C LYS A 175 -0.07 8.51 1.51
N LEU A 176 0.65 9.38 0.80
CA LEU A 176 0.64 9.49 -0.66
C LEU A 176 2.08 9.64 -1.14
N LEU A 177 2.53 8.78 -2.01
CA LEU A 177 3.89 8.80 -2.55
C LEU A 177 4.02 9.75 -3.75
N ASP A 178 5.14 10.46 -3.84
CA ASP A 178 5.54 11.12 -5.08
C ASP A 178 6.26 10.10 -5.97
N CYS A 179 5.63 9.71 -7.06
CA CYS A 179 6.18 8.72 -8.00
C CYS A 179 6.79 9.39 -9.25
N LYS A 180 7.25 10.64 -9.14
CA LYS A 180 7.84 11.37 -10.29
C LYS A 180 9.11 10.70 -10.80
N ILE A 181 9.95 10.14 -9.93
CA ILE A 181 11.15 9.40 -10.34
C ILE A 181 10.76 8.18 -11.17
N ALA A 182 9.85 7.33 -10.70
CA ALA A 182 9.40 6.18 -11.49
C ALA A 182 8.83 6.60 -12.85
N LYS A 183 8.02 7.67 -12.86
CA LYS A 183 7.42 8.21 -14.09
C LYS A 183 8.46 8.78 -15.06
N SER A 184 9.53 9.41 -14.58
CA SER A 184 10.61 9.96 -15.43
C SER A 184 11.39 8.86 -16.16
N TYR A 185 11.47 7.67 -15.57
CA TYR A 185 12.04 6.48 -16.23
C TYR A 185 11.06 5.76 -17.16
N GLY A 186 9.80 6.19 -17.22
CA GLY A 186 8.78 5.64 -18.12
C GLY A 186 7.81 4.65 -17.45
N TRP A 187 8.01 4.29 -16.17
CA TRP A 187 7.09 3.39 -15.50
C TRP A 187 5.82 4.12 -15.05
N ARG A 188 4.67 3.47 -15.24
CA ARG A 188 3.35 3.94 -14.78
C ARG A 188 2.49 2.74 -14.39
N HIS A 189 1.70 2.88 -13.31
CA HIS A 189 0.69 1.88 -12.97
C HIS A 189 -0.35 1.75 -14.09
N ARG A 190 -0.91 0.56 -14.27
CA ARG A 190 -1.86 0.22 -15.34
C ARG A 190 -3.24 -0.12 -14.84
N TYR A 191 -3.37 -0.48 -13.56
CA TYR A 191 -4.64 -0.94 -13.00
C TYR A 191 -5.38 0.20 -12.29
N THR A 192 -6.65 0.40 -12.68
CA THR A 192 -7.57 1.24 -11.91
C THR A 192 -7.99 0.53 -10.64
N LEU A 193 -8.42 1.29 -9.61
CA LEU A 193 -8.95 0.71 -8.36
C LEU A 193 -10.10 -0.27 -8.64
N GLU A 194 -10.96 0.05 -9.62
CA GLU A 194 -12.09 -0.79 -9.99
C GLU A 194 -11.64 -2.13 -10.58
N LYS A 195 -10.73 -2.10 -11.54
CA LYS A 195 -10.21 -3.32 -12.19
C LYS A 195 -9.51 -4.21 -11.16
N GLY A 196 -8.62 -3.64 -10.34
CA GLY A 196 -7.92 -4.37 -9.28
C GLY A 196 -8.88 -4.95 -8.23
N PHE A 197 -9.88 -4.18 -7.80
CA PHE A 197 -10.91 -4.67 -6.88
C PHE A 197 -11.66 -5.89 -7.44
N ASN A 198 -12.05 -5.85 -8.72
CA ASN A 198 -12.80 -6.96 -9.33
C ASN A 198 -11.99 -8.27 -9.30
N PHE A 199 -10.68 -8.22 -9.59
CA PHE A 199 -9.81 -9.39 -9.51
C PHE A 199 -9.64 -9.86 -8.05
N THR A 200 -9.37 -8.93 -7.14
CA THR A 200 -9.21 -9.22 -5.71
C THR A 200 -10.47 -9.84 -5.10
N TYR A 201 -11.65 -9.29 -5.42
CA TYR A 201 -12.91 -9.80 -4.88
C TYR A 201 -13.30 -11.15 -5.48
N ARG A 202 -12.97 -11.40 -6.75
CA ARG A 202 -13.16 -12.71 -7.38
C ARG A 202 -12.29 -13.78 -6.70
N ASP A 203 -11.03 -13.48 -6.39
CA ASP A 203 -10.15 -14.36 -5.62
C ASP A 203 -10.70 -14.61 -4.22
N PHE A 204 -11.11 -13.56 -3.52
CA PHE A 204 -11.74 -13.66 -2.19
C PHE A 204 -12.93 -14.63 -2.21
N LEU A 205 -13.82 -14.52 -3.19
CA LEU A 205 -14.97 -15.40 -3.31
C LEU A 205 -14.58 -16.86 -3.55
N ARG A 206 -13.57 -17.11 -4.39
CA ARG A 206 -13.06 -18.48 -4.64
C ARG A 206 -12.53 -19.13 -3.37
N ARG A 207 -11.78 -18.36 -2.56
CA ARG A 207 -11.13 -18.87 -1.34
C ARG A 207 -12.11 -19.06 -0.18
N ASN A 208 -13.24 -18.35 -0.16
CA ASN A 208 -14.28 -18.46 0.89
C ASN A 208 -15.43 -19.40 0.53
N ILE A 209 -15.51 -19.90 -0.69
CA ILE A 209 -16.46 -20.94 -1.10
C ILE A 209 -15.94 -22.35 -0.75
N LYS A 210 -14.68 -22.48 -0.38
CA LYS A 210 -14.09 -23.69 0.20
C LYS A 210 -14.07 -23.59 1.73
#